data_f2e57c1e379075dc918009cf33666b1f
#
_entry.id   f2e57c1e379075dc918009cf33666b1f
#
_cell.length_a   1.000
_cell.length_b   1.000
_cell.length_c   1.000
_cell.angle_alpha   90.00
_cell.angle_beta   90.00
_cell.angle_gamma   90.00
#
_symmetry.space_group_name_H-M   'P 1'
#
loop_
_entity.id
_entity.type
_entity.pdbx_description
1 polymer ?
#
loop_
_entity_poly.entity_id
_entity_poly.type
_entity_poly.pdbx_seq_one_letter_code
_entity_poly.pdbx_strand_id
1 'polypeptide(L)'
;MGYCGVNITVPYKNKMFEITKNAGFKISDDAEVLQAINTINFVKKQAINTDLYGFSKVFQPKQDDHILIIGAGGVASSVVFACQGANITITNRTPEKAQKIAEEFMCDSYHGDLSKLDISNFDAIINATSVGLNNEELPLNYKTLQKQTKCIDTIYNPRLTPFLEIAQKKGCKIENGTHMLIYQGAKSFKNWTGILPKIETAERLMKEFLLQTQR
;
A
#
# COMPACT_ATOMS: atom_id res chain seq x y z
N MET A 1 -33.36 6.03 -2.12
CA MET A 1 -32.27 5.27 -2.76
C MET A 1 -31.28 4.85 -1.67
N GLY A 2 -30.96 3.57 -1.57
CA GLY A 2 -29.97 3.07 -0.59
C GLY A 2 -28.59 2.93 -1.24
N TYR A 3 -27.53 3.07 -0.44
CA TYR A 3 -26.18 2.73 -0.89
C TYR A 3 -26.03 1.22 -1.05
N CYS A 4 -25.43 0.76 -2.16
CA CYS A 4 -25.10 -0.65 -2.36
C CYS A 4 -23.83 -1.07 -1.60
N GLY A 5 -22.97 -0.11 -1.26
CA GLY A 5 -21.73 -0.34 -0.52
C GLY A 5 -20.95 0.93 -0.25
N VAL A 6 -19.86 0.79 0.47
CA VAL A 6 -18.93 1.90 0.82
C VAL A 6 -17.48 1.44 0.81
N ASN A 7 -16.56 2.38 0.60
CA ASN A 7 -15.15 2.19 0.94
C ASN A 7 -14.86 2.73 2.34
N ILE A 8 -13.95 2.05 3.04
CA ILE A 8 -13.44 2.39 4.36
C ILE A 8 -11.97 2.76 4.21
N THR A 9 -11.57 3.86 4.84
CA THR A 9 -10.18 4.30 4.87
C THR A 9 -9.64 4.39 6.28
N VAL A 10 -8.38 4.81 6.40
CA VAL A 10 -7.70 5.05 7.67
C VAL A 10 -8.50 6.07 8.52
N PRO A 11 -8.64 5.85 9.84
CA PRO A 11 -8.05 4.78 10.65
C PRO A 11 -9.00 3.59 10.90
N TYR A 12 -10.06 3.43 10.11
CA TYR A 12 -11.21 2.59 10.49
C TYR A 12 -11.20 1.16 9.94
N LYS A 13 -10.21 0.76 9.15
CA LYS A 13 -10.19 -0.54 8.44
C LYS A 13 -10.28 -1.75 9.36
N ASN A 14 -9.48 -1.78 10.44
CA ASN A 14 -9.51 -2.87 11.43
C ASN A 14 -10.79 -2.83 12.28
N LYS A 15 -11.23 -1.63 12.73
CA LYS A 15 -12.47 -1.50 13.49
C LYS A 15 -13.68 -1.98 12.69
N MET A 16 -13.73 -1.66 11.41
CA MET A 16 -14.83 -2.08 10.55
C MET A 16 -14.77 -3.56 10.19
N PHE A 17 -13.59 -4.17 10.18
CA PHE A 17 -13.45 -5.63 10.10
C PHE A 17 -14.20 -6.30 11.25
N GLU A 18 -13.93 -5.91 12.49
CA GLU A 18 -14.61 -6.44 13.68
C GLU A 18 -16.12 -6.21 13.63
N ILE A 19 -16.54 -4.99 13.31
CA ILE A 19 -17.97 -4.64 13.23
C ILE A 19 -18.70 -5.50 12.18
N THR A 20 -18.13 -5.64 10.98
CA THR A 20 -18.78 -6.40 9.90
C THR A 20 -18.77 -7.89 10.18
N LYS A 21 -17.70 -8.42 10.78
CA LYS A 21 -17.62 -9.81 11.22
C LYS A 21 -18.70 -10.14 12.24
N ASN A 22 -18.83 -9.31 13.29
CA ASN A 22 -19.85 -9.47 14.33
C ASN A 22 -21.29 -9.28 13.81
N ALA A 23 -21.46 -8.47 12.76
CA ALA A 23 -22.75 -8.29 12.08
C ALA A 23 -23.11 -9.40 11.07
N GLY A 24 -22.29 -10.46 10.98
CA GLY A 24 -22.53 -11.62 10.13
C GLY A 24 -22.32 -11.36 8.63
N PHE A 25 -21.43 -10.41 8.28
CA PHE A 25 -20.98 -10.26 6.90
C PHE A 25 -20.02 -11.38 6.52
N LYS A 26 -20.08 -11.82 5.26
CA LYS A 26 -19.05 -12.71 4.72
C LYS A 26 -17.76 -11.93 4.51
N ILE A 27 -16.72 -12.27 5.25
CA ILE A 27 -15.39 -11.69 5.10
C ILE A 27 -14.61 -12.48 4.05
N SER A 28 -13.80 -11.82 3.21
CA SER A 28 -12.91 -12.52 2.28
C SER A 28 -11.68 -13.06 3.00
N ASP A 29 -11.10 -14.14 2.47
CA ASP A 29 -9.97 -14.85 3.10
C ASP A 29 -8.77 -13.91 3.33
N ASP A 30 -8.45 -13.07 2.35
CA ASP A 30 -7.41 -12.04 2.46
C ASP A 30 -7.71 -11.00 3.55
N ALA A 31 -8.98 -10.60 3.71
CA ALA A 31 -9.38 -9.69 4.76
C ALA A 31 -9.38 -10.33 6.16
N GLU A 32 -9.64 -11.64 6.25
CA GLU A 32 -9.50 -12.40 7.52
C GLU A 32 -8.03 -12.44 7.96
N VAL A 33 -7.10 -12.72 7.04
CA VAL A 33 -5.66 -12.70 7.34
C VAL A 33 -5.19 -11.30 7.75
N LEU A 34 -5.61 -10.27 7.01
CA LEU A 34 -5.22 -8.88 7.25
C LEU A 34 -5.92 -8.25 8.47
N GLN A 35 -6.97 -8.87 9.00
CA GLN A 35 -7.86 -8.31 10.03
C GLN A 35 -8.29 -6.86 9.72
N ALA A 36 -8.47 -6.58 8.43
CA ALA A 36 -8.77 -5.25 7.92
C ALA A 36 -9.59 -5.32 6.63
N ILE A 37 -10.58 -4.45 6.53
CA ILE A 37 -11.38 -4.27 5.32
C ILE A 37 -11.33 -2.84 4.83
N ASN A 38 -11.46 -2.64 3.53
CA ASN A 38 -11.64 -1.31 2.95
C ASN A 38 -12.88 -1.19 2.05
N THR A 39 -13.63 -2.28 1.85
CA THR A 39 -14.81 -2.31 0.96
C THR A 39 -15.92 -3.16 1.58
N ILE A 40 -17.11 -2.58 1.71
CA ILE A 40 -18.33 -3.25 2.17
C ILE A 40 -19.36 -3.26 1.05
N ASN A 41 -19.99 -4.41 0.81
CA ASN A 41 -21.15 -4.56 -0.04
C ASN A 41 -22.37 -4.92 0.83
N PHE A 42 -23.31 -4.00 0.97
CA PHE A 42 -24.49 -4.18 1.81
C PHE A 42 -25.49 -5.15 1.22
N VAL A 43 -25.60 -5.20 -0.12
CA VAL A 43 -26.55 -6.09 -0.82
C VAL A 43 -26.13 -7.54 -0.67
N LYS A 44 -24.84 -7.83 -0.84
CA LYS A 44 -24.28 -9.18 -0.70
C LYS A 44 -23.94 -9.55 0.74
N LYS A 45 -24.04 -8.61 1.69
CA LYS A 45 -23.49 -8.74 3.05
C LYS A 45 -22.05 -9.26 3.04
N GLN A 46 -21.18 -8.60 2.28
CA GLN A 46 -19.79 -8.98 2.09
C GLN A 46 -18.85 -7.82 2.44
N ALA A 47 -17.74 -8.14 3.11
CA ALA A 47 -16.66 -7.20 3.38
C ALA A 47 -15.33 -7.79 2.90
N ILE A 48 -14.54 -6.98 2.20
CA ILE A 48 -13.29 -7.40 1.55
C ILE A 48 -12.18 -6.37 1.74
N ASN A 49 -10.93 -6.79 1.52
CA ASN A 49 -9.79 -5.88 1.39
C ASN A 49 -9.37 -5.81 -0.08
N THR A 50 -9.40 -4.63 -0.67
CA THR A 50 -8.97 -4.41 -2.06
C THR A 50 -7.59 -3.80 -2.19
N ASP A 51 -6.95 -3.37 -1.08
CA ASP A 51 -5.61 -2.80 -1.09
C ASP A 51 -4.57 -3.85 -1.50
N LEU A 52 -4.69 -5.07 -0.96
CA LEU A 52 -3.84 -6.20 -1.36
C LEU A 52 -3.88 -6.43 -2.87
N TYR A 53 -5.09 -6.50 -3.44
CA TYR A 53 -5.26 -6.65 -4.88
C TYR A 53 -4.65 -5.46 -5.65
N GLY A 54 -4.91 -4.23 -5.17
CA GLY A 54 -4.36 -3.03 -5.78
C GLY A 54 -2.83 -3.05 -5.82
N PHE A 55 -2.19 -3.35 -4.69
CA PHE A 55 -0.74 -3.38 -4.59
C PHE A 55 -0.11 -4.54 -5.39
N SER A 56 -0.70 -5.74 -5.37
CA SER A 56 -0.20 -6.90 -6.14
C SER A 56 -0.23 -6.68 -7.65
N LYS A 57 -1.00 -5.71 -8.16
CA LYS A 57 -0.99 -5.30 -9.57
C LYS A 57 0.14 -4.32 -9.90
N VAL A 58 0.67 -3.64 -8.90
CA VAL A 58 1.76 -2.66 -9.04
C VAL A 58 3.12 -3.33 -8.90
N PHE A 59 3.22 -4.25 -7.95
CA PHE A 59 4.48 -4.89 -7.63
C PHE A 59 4.29 -6.36 -7.27
N GLN A 60 5.10 -7.19 -7.88
CA GLN A 60 5.23 -8.63 -7.59
C GLN A 60 6.73 -8.91 -7.44
N PRO A 61 7.21 -9.15 -6.21
CA PRO A 61 8.61 -9.47 -5.97
C PRO A 61 8.94 -10.89 -6.44
N LYS A 62 10.21 -11.13 -6.67
CA LYS A 62 10.75 -12.49 -6.81
C LYS A 62 11.01 -13.08 -5.42
N GLN A 63 11.16 -14.40 -5.36
CA GLN A 63 11.37 -15.12 -4.10
C GLN A 63 12.60 -14.66 -3.31
N ASP A 64 13.69 -14.32 -3.99
CA ASP A 64 14.95 -13.93 -3.37
C ASP A 64 15.13 -12.40 -3.24
N ASP A 65 14.15 -11.60 -3.68
CA ASP A 65 14.23 -10.15 -3.57
C ASP A 65 14.28 -9.72 -2.09
N HIS A 66 15.12 -8.75 -1.78
CA HIS A 66 15.17 -8.08 -0.47
C HIS A 66 14.36 -6.79 -0.52
N ILE A 67 13.36 -6.67 0.35
CA ILE A 67 12.39 -5.59 0.32
C ILE A 67 12.37 -4.85 1.65
N LEU A 68 12.59 -3.53 1.59
CA LEU A 68 12.39 -2.64 2.73
C LEU A 68 11.01 -2.00 2.65
N ILE A 69 10.17 -2.22 3.67
CA ILE A 69 8.86 -1.59 3.81
C ILE A 69 8.93 -0.59 4.96
N ILE A 70 8.65 0.68 4.66
CA ILE A 70 8.68 1.78 5.62
C ILE A 70 7.26 2.15 5.97
N GLY A 71 6.89 1.97 7.24
CA GLY A 71 5.55 2.23 7.76
C GLY A 71 4.83 0.98 8.22
N ALA A 72 4.04 1.12 9.30
CA ALA A 72 3.18 0.10 9.87
C ALA A 72 1.75 0.66 10.07
N GLY A 73 1.27 1.39 9.05
CA GLY A 73 -0.07 1.98 9.01
C GLY A 73 -1.10 1.08 8.32
N GLY A 74 -2.27 1.65 8.02
CA GLY A 74 -3.43 0.91 7.52
C GLY A 74 -3.30 0.24 6.14
N VAL A 75 -2.18 0.45 5.41
CA VAL A 75 -1.88 -0.23 4.14
C VAL A 75 -0.71 -1.20 4.27
N ALA A 76 0.09 -1.06 5.33
CA ALA A 76 1.35 -1.79 5.49
C ALA A 76 1.17 -3.31 5.49
N SER A 77 0.22 -3.85 6.26
CA SER A 77 -0.07 -5.29 6.28
C SER A 77 -0.44 -5.82 4.89
N SER A 78 -1.22 -5.05 4.10
CA SER A 78 -1.55 -5.43 2.73
C SER A 78 -0.33 -5.44 1.81
N VAL A 79 0.61 -4.50 2.00
CA VAL A 79 1.89 -4.43 1.26
C VAL A 79 2.79 -5.60 1.64
N VAL A 80 2.95 -5.88 2.95
CA VAL A 80 3.73 -7.02 3.44
C VAL A 80 3.17 -8.33 2.90
N PHE A 81 1.85 -8.52 2.99
CA PHE A 81 1.20 -9.73 2.49
C PHE A 81 1.36 -9.91 0.97
N ALA A 82 1.28 -8.82 0.20
CA ALA A 82 1.52 -8.85 -1.24
C ALA A 82 2.98 -9.20 -1.61
N CYS A 83 3.92 -8.97 -0.70
CA CYS A 83 5.33 -9.26 -0.88
C CYS A 83 5.75 -10.62 -0.28
N GLN A 84 4.82 -11.41 0.28
CA GLN A 84 5.16 -12.72 0.84
C GLN A 84 5.85 -13.61 -0.21
N GLY A 85 6.87 -14.36 0.26
CA GLY A 85 7.75 -15.15 -0.59
C GLY A 85 9.08 -14.46 -0.90
N ALA A 86 9.21 -13.15 -0.64
CA ALA A 86 10.47 -12.41 -0.65
C ALA A 86 11.04 -12.23 0.76
N ASN A 87 12.28 -11.73 0.86
CA ASN A 87 12.94 -11.37 2.12
C ASN A 87 12.49 -9.96 2.53
N ILE A 88 11.56 -9.86 3.46
CA ILE A 88 10.96 -8.57 3.86
C ILE A 88 11.58 -8.08 5.15
N THR A 89 11.98 -6.80 5.16
CA THR A 89 12.31 -6.04 6.36
C THR A 89 11.33 -4.88 6.49
N ILE A 90 10.56 -4.84 7.58
CA ILE A 90 9.63 -3.74 7.87
C ILE A 90 10.21 -2.83 8.94
N THR A 91 9.95 -1.52 8.81
CA THR A 91 10.33 -0.54 9.83
C THR A 91 9.26 0.52 10.02
N ASN A 92 9.20 1.12 11.20
CA ASN A 92 8.26 2.18 11.50
C ASN A 92 8.80 3.11 12.59
N ARG A 93 8.37 4.37 12.59
CA ARG A 93 8.69 5.35 13.65
C ARG A 93 8.34 4.85 15.06
N THR A 94 7.28 4.06 15.20
CA THR A 94 6.89 3.34 16.42
C THR A 94 7.30 1.89 16.21
N PRO A 95 8.44 1.42 16.77
CA PRO A 95 9.02 0.10 16.47
C PRO A 95 8.07 -1.07 16.76
N GLU A 96 7.29 -0.97 17.83
CA GLU A 96 6.37 -2.04 18.28
C GLU A 96 5.29 -2.35 17.21
N LYS A 97 4.90 -1.34 16.40
CA LYS A 97 3.96 -1.55 15.30
C LYS A 97 4.57 -2.35 14.16
N ALA A 98 5.84 -2.08 13.84
CA ALA A 98 6.56 -2.83 12.81
C ALA A 98 6.81 -4.26 13.29
N GLN A 99 7.23 -4.44 14.54
CA GLN A 99 7.44 -5.73 15.13
C GLN A 99 6.18 -6.60 15.11
N LYS A 100 5.02 -6.02 15.48
CA LYS A 100 3.74 -6.75 15.45
C LYS A 100 3.43 -7.30 14.05
N ILE A 101 3.61 -6.48 13.00
CA ILE A 101 3.41 -6.92 11.62
C ILE A 101 4.45 -7.97 11.23
N ALA A 102 5.71 -7.80 11.63
CA ALA A 102 6.77 -8.75 11.35
C ALA A 102 6.50 -10.13 11.96
N GLU A 103 6.03 -10.17 13.20
CA GLU A 103 5.61 -11.41 13.88
C GLU A 103 4.41 -12.06 13.19
N GLU A 104 3.38 -11.26 12.80
CA GLU A 104 2.17 -11.74 12.16
C GLU A 104 2.46 -12.38 10.79
N PHE A 105 3.38 -11.79 10.01
CA PHE A 105 3.71 -12.23 8.65
C PHE A 105 5.04 -12.97 8.53
N MET A 106 5.71 -13.28 9.64
CA MET A 106 6.99 -14.01 9.70
C MET A 106 8.07 -13.35 8.82
N CYS A 107 8.28 -12.05 9.00
CA CYS A 107 9.33 -11.29 8.34
C CYS A 107 10.19 -10.53 9.35
N ASP A 108 11.26 -9.88 8.88
CA ASP A 108 12.17 -9.14 9.73
C ASP A 108 11.64 -7.74 10.06
N SER A 109 12.02 -7.22 11.23
CA SER A 109 11.78 -5.83 11.61
C SER A 109 13.07 -5.08 11.92
N TYR A 110 13.19 -3.86 11.43
CA TYR A 110 14.34 -2.99 11.71
C TYR A 110 13.93 -1.86 12.67
N HIS A 111 14.68 -1.73 13.78
CA HIS A 111 14.39 -0.78 14.86
C HIS A 111 15.44 0.32 15.02
N GLY A 112 16.42 0.37 14.11
CA GLY A 112 17.49 1.37 14.14
C GLY A 112 17.14 2.68 13.44
N ASP A 113 18.10 3.56 13.41
CA ASP A 113 18.04 4.84 12.69
C ASP A 113 18.13 4.59 11.18
N LEU A 114 17.05 4.89 10.46
CA LEU A 114 16.96 4.70 9.01
C LEU A 114 18.03 5.51 8.23
N SER A 115 18.48 6.64 8.79
CA SER A 115 19.51 7.45 8.16
C SER A 115 20.88 6.76 8.16
N LYS A 116 21.05 5.73 8.97
CA LYS A 116 22.26 4.91 9.08
C LYS A 116 22.15 3.53 8.44
N LEU A 117 20.92 3.13 8.06
CA LEU A 117 20.70 1.85 7.41
C LEU A 117 21.38 1.84 6.03
N ASP A 118 22.20 0.85 5.78
CA ASP A 118 22.69 0.57 4.44
C ASP A 118 21.55 -0.05 3.60
N ILE A 119 21.08 0.71 2.62
CA ILE A 119 19.98 0.28 1.74
C ILE A 119 20.46 -0.26 0.39
N SER A 120 21.77 -0.49 0.23
CA SER A 120 22.37 -0.96 -1.03
C SER A 120 21.93 -2.36 -1.44
N ASN A 121 21.54 -3.20 -0.48
CA ASN A 121 21.16 -4.59 -0.70
C ASN A 121 19.65 -4.80 -0.90
N PHE A 122 18.84 -3.73 -0.91
CA PHE A 122 17.41 -3.86 -1.16
C PHE A 122 17.08 -3.73 -2.64
N ASP A 123 16.37 -4.72 -3.18
CA ASP A 123 15.85 -4.74 -4.55
C ASP A 123 14.65 -3.81 -4.71
N ALA A 124 13.87 -3.64 -3.63
CA ALA A 124 12.79 -2.67 -3.57
C ALA A 124 12.70 -1.96 -2.22
N ILE A 125 12.33 -0.67 -2.26
CA ILE A 125 12.02 0.14 -1.08
C ILE A 125 10.61 0.71 -1.26
N ILE A 126 9.73 0.45 -0.29
CA ILE A 126 8.31 0.79 -0.36
C ILE A 126 7.96 1.74 0.78
N ASN A 127 7.53 2.95 0.44
CA ASN A 127 6.94 3.89 1.40
C ASN A 127 5.46 3.56 1.60
N ALA A 128 5.12 3.02 2.76
CA ALA A 128 3.76 2.76 3.23
C ALA A 128 3.34 3.73 4.35
N THR A 129 3.97 4.90 4.43
CA THR A 129 3.67 5.98 5.39
C THR A 129 2.93 7.14 4.73
N SER A 130 2.60 8.14 5.53
CA SER A 130 2.13 9.46 5.05
C SER A 130 3.27 10.46 4.84
N VAL A 131 4.52 10.10 5.10
CA VAL A 131 5.68 10.99 4.89
C VAL A 131 5.87 11.24 3.40
N GLY A 132 5.81 12.48 3.00
CA GLY A 132 5.81 12.94 1.60
C GLY A 132 4.50 13.58 1.15
N LEU A 133 3.41 13.45 1.92
CA LEU A 133 2.14 14.13 1.62
C LEU A 133 2.27 15.67 1.64
N ASN A 134 3.03 16.20 2.60
CA ASN A 134 3.30 17.63 2.75
C ASN A 134 4.76 17.96 2.40
N ASN A 135 5.33 17.21 1.44
CA ASN A 135 6.69 17.40 0.97
C ASN A 135 7.80 17.09 1.99
N GLU A 136 7.50 16.25 3.00
CA GLU A 136 8.52 15.76 3.94
C GLU A 136 9.39 14.68 3.26
N GLU A 137 10.66 14.64 3.65
CA GLU A 137 11.61 13.62 3.19
C GLU A 137 11.65 12.42 4.15
N LEU A 138 11.73 11.20 3.62
CA LEU A 138 12.02 10.02 4.43
C LEU A 138 13.49 10.09 4.92
N PRO A 139 13.75 9.78 6.20
CA PRO A 139 15.10 9.84 6.76
C PRO A 139 15.94 8.60 6.34
N LEU A 140 16.12 8.39 5.04
CA LEU A 140 16.88 7.27 4.49
C LEU A 140 18.34 7.66 4.21
N ASN A 141 19.23 6.67 4.28
CA ASN A 141 20.60 6.84 3.80
C ASN A 141 20.64 6.74 2.27
N TYR A 142 20.20 7.78 1.60
CA TYR A 142 20.18 7.82 0.12
C TYR A 142 21.57 7.68 -0.53
N LYS A 143 22.68 7.84 0.22
CA LYS A 143 24.03 7.65 -0.33
C LYS A 143 24.23 6.21 -0.80
N THR A 144 23.62 5.24 -0.12
CA THR A 144 23.74 3.81 -0.42
C THR A 144 22.66 3.31 -1.38
N LEU A 145 21.67 4.16 -1.78
CA LEU A 145 20.61 3.79 -2.72
C LEU A 145 21.21 3.47 -4.10
N GLN A 146 20.92 2.27 -4.59
CA GLN A 146 21.43 1.74 -5.86
C GLN A 146 20.45 2.00 -7.01
N LYS A 147 20.98 2.21 -8.22
CA LYS A 147 20.19 2.49 -9.43
C LYS A 147 19.18 1.36 -9.78
N GLN A 148 19.52 0.12 -9.49
CA GLN A 148 18.66 -1.06 -9.76
C GLN A 148 17.50 -1.19 -8.79
N THR A 149 17.55 -0.54 -7.62
CA THR A 149 16.50 -0.59 -6.60
C THR A 149 15.20 0.00 -7.17
N LYS A 150 14.09 -0.72 -7.01
CA LYS A 150 12.75 -0.18 -7.33
C LYS A 150 12.21 0.59 -6.14
N CYS A 151 11.87 1.86 -6.34
CA CYS A 151 11.31 2.72 -5.29
C CYS A 151 9.81 2.92 -5.51
N ILE A 152 9.00 2.52 -4.53
CA ILE A 152 7.54 2.53 -4.61
C ILE A 152 7.00 3.40 -3.47
N ASP A 153 6.07 4.29 -3.79
CA ASP A 153 5.36 5.08 -2.80
C ASP A 153 3.86 4.79 -2.88
N THR A 154 3.20 4.54 -1.75
CA THR A 154 1.74 4.37 -1.71
C THR A 154 0.98 5.70 -1.81
N ILE A 155 1.69 6.82 -1.74
CA ILE A 155 1.14 8.16 -1.96
C ILE A 155 0.92 8.37 -3.46
N TYR A 156 -0.28 8.84 -3.83
CA TYR A 156 -0.63 9.16 -5.22
C TYR A 156 -0.70 10.68 -5.49
N ASN A 157 -0.85 11.49 -4.46
CA ASN A 157 -0.82 12.94 -4.53
C ASN A 157 -0.03 13.52 -3.34
N PRO A 158 1.10 14.20 -3.55
CA PRO A 158 1.69 14.55 -4.85
C PRO A 158 2.14 13.33 -5.67
N ARG A 159 2.21 13.48 -7.00
CA ARG A 159 2.65 12.39 -7.91
C ARG A 159 4.10 12.03 -7.75
N LEU A 160 4.92 13.00 -7.37
CA LEU A 160 6.36 12.85 -7.14
C LEU A 160 6.65 13.37 -5.73
N THR A 161 6.74 12.43 -4.78
CA THR A 161 7.16 12.73 -3.41
C THR A 161 8.66 12.96 -3.35
N PRO A 162 9.22 13.62 -2.30
CA PRO A 162 10.66 13.79 -2.15
C PRO A 162 11.44 12.46 -2.24
N PHE A 163 10.90 11.39 -1.68
CA PHE A 163 11.46 10.05 -1.80
C PHE A 163 11.61 9.61 -3.25
N LEU A 164 10.53 9.70 -4.04
CA LEU A 164 10.55 9.31 -5.45
C LEU A 164 11.39 10.26 -6.31
N GLU A 165 11.42 11.54 -5.98
CA GLU A 165 12.24 12.52 -6.69
C GLU A 165 13.74 12.21 -6.54
N ILE A 166 14.18 11.90 -5.31
CA ILE A 166 15.58 11.51 -5.05
C ILE A 166 15.91 10.20 -5.77
N ALA A 167 15.02 9.20 -5.68
CA ALA A 167 15.17 7.93 -6.36
C ALA A 167 15.29 8.10 -7.88
N GLN A 168 14.43 8.93 -8.48
CA GLN A 168 14.46 9.23 -9.92
C GLN A 168 15.77 9.91 -10.35
N LYS A 169 16.26 10.90 -9.58
CA LYS A 169 17.55 11.56 -9.82
C LYS A 169 18.73 10.57 -9.77
N LYS A 170 18.61 9.49 -9.01
CA LYS A 170 19.60 8.41 -8.94
C LYS A 170 19.43 7.35 -10.04
N GLY A 171 18.41 7.48 -10.89
CA GLY A 171 18.13 6.57 -12.00
C GLY A 171 17.39 5.29 -11.60
N CYS A 172 16.80 5.25 -10.40
CA CYS A 172 15.96 4.14 -9.96
C CYS A 172 14.66 4.08 -10.77
N LYS A 173 14.08 2.89 -10.86
CA LYS A 173 12.68 2.74 -11.30
C LYS A 173 11.77 3.19 -10.17
N ILE A 174 10.86 4.11 -10.48
CA ILE A 174 9.92 4.65 -9.50
C ILE A 174 8.48 4.28 -9.84
N GLU A 175 7.65 4.13 -8.81
CA GLU A 175 6.22 3.91 -8.92
C GLU A 175 5.51 4.66 -7.78
N ASN A 176 4.42 5.39 -8.09
CA ASN A 176 3.61 6.05 -7.07
C ASN A 176 2.28 5.32 -6.83
N GLY A 177 1.50 5.75 -5.84
CA GLY A 177 0.26 5.10 -5.43
C GLY A 177 -0.91 5.17 -6.42
N THR A 178 -0.74 5.83 -7.59
CA THR A 178 -1.85 6.04 -8.55
C THR A 178 -2.42 4.72 -9.07
N HIS A 179 -1.58 3.82 -9.54
CA HIS A 179 -2.04 2.54 -10.07
C HIS A 179 -2.66 1.67 -8.97
N MET A 180 -2.06 1.64 -7.77
CA MET A 180 -2.66 0.95 -6.62
C MET A 180 -4.07 1.46 -6.33
N LEU A 181 -4.27 2.79 -6.30
CA LEU A 181 -5.56 3.42 -6.08
C LEU A 181 -6.59 3.01 -7.15
N ILE A 182 -6.18 3.00 -8.43
CA ILE A 182 -7.03 2.61 -9.55
C ILE A 182 -7.45 1.15 -9.44
N TYR A 183 -6.50 0.23 -9.24
CA TYR A 183 -6.79 -1.20 -9.18
C TYR A 183 -7.67 -1.56 -7.97
N GLN A 184 -7.38 -1.02 -6.77
CA GLN A 184 -8.21 -1.26 -5.59
C GLN A 184 -9.62 -0.71 -5.77
N GLY A 185 -9.77 0.48 -6.37
CA GLY A 185 -11.06 1.09 -6.69
C GLY A 185 -11.85 0.27 -7.71
N ALA A 186 -11.19 -0.21 -8.77
CA ALA A 186 -11.79 -1.08 -9.78
C ALA A 186 -12.29 -2.41 -9.16
N LYS A 187 -11.54 -2.97 -8.21
CA LYS A 187 -11.96 -4.18 -7.47
C LYS A 187 -13.16 -3.91 -6.58
N SER A 188 -13.21 -2.77 -5.89
CA SER A 188 -14.36 -2.33 -5.10
C SER A 188 -15.60 -2.15 -5.98
N PHE A 189 -15.46 -1.47 -7.11
CA PHE A 189 -16.53 -1.27 -8.08
C PHE A 189 -17.08 -2.62 -8.61
N LYS A 190 -16.18 -3.55 -8.98
CA LYS A 190 -16.56 -4.90 -9.37
C LYS A 190 -17.34 -5.64 -8.27
N ASN A 191 -16.95 -5.47 -7.01
CA ASN A 191 -17.64 -6.09 -5.88
C ASN A 191 -19.09 -5.59 -5.77
N TRP A 192 -19.33 -4.29 -5.95
CA TRP A 192 -20.65 -3.68 -5.86
C TRP A 192 -21.53 -3.97 -7.06
N THR A 193 -20.99 -3.87 -8.28
CA THR A 193 -21.77 -3.87 -9.53
C THR A 193 -21.69 -5.19 -10.31
N GLY A 194 -20.70 -6.03 -10.02
CA GLY A 194 -20.35 -7.20 -10.83
C GLY A 194 -19.50 -6.89 -12.06
N ILE A 195 -19.29 -5.61 -12.41
CA ILE A 195 -18.60 -5.16 -13.61
C ILE A 195 -17.19 -4.69 -13.25
N LEU A 196 -16.15 -5.24 -13.88
CA LEU A 196 -14.79 -4.70 -13.77
C LEU A 196 -14.65 -3.55 -14.78
N PRO A 197 -14.36 -2.31 -14.33
CA PRO A 197 -14.16 -1.19 -15.24
C PRO A 197 -12.88 -1.37 -16.06
N LYS A 198 -12.83 -0.75 -17.24
CA LYS A 198 -11.60 -0.70 -18.06
C LYS A 198 -10.55 0.16 -17.34
N ILE A 199 -9.41 -0.44 -17.05
CA ILE A 199 -8.33 0.23 -16.29
C ILE A 199 -7.82 1.46 -17.03
N GLU A 200 -7.63 1.39 -18.35
CA GLU A 200 -7.16 2.49 -19.18
C GLU A 200 -8.09 3.73 -19.09
N THR A 201 -9.39 3.49 -18.95
CA THR A 201 -10.37 4.56 -18.75
C THR A 201 -10.20 5.21 -17.37
N ALA A 202 -10.00 4.39 -16.33
CA ALA A 202 -9.79 4.89 -14.98
C ALA A 202 -8.45 5.66 -14.86
N GLU A 203 -7.39 5.19 -15.52
CA GLU A 203 -6.09 5.90 -15.60
C GLU A 203 -6.22 7.26 -16.27
N ARG A 204 -6.93 7.32 -17.39
CA ARG A 204 -7.16 8.58 -18.10
C ARG A 204 -7.93 9.58 -17.24
N LEU A 205 -9.03 9.16 -16.62
CA LEU A 205 -9.84 10.00 -15.74
C LEU A 205 -9.05 10.47 -14.49
N MET A 206 -8.25 9.59 -13.90
CA MET A 206 -7.39 9.95 -12.77
C MET A 206 -6.35 11.00 -13.17
N LYS A 207 -5.73 10.84 -14.34
CA LYS A 207 -4.77 11.83 -14.87
C LYS A 207 -5.42 13.19 -15.07
N GLU A 208 -6.61 13.24 -15.66
CA GLU A 208 -7.39 14.46 -15.85
C GLU A 208 -7.73 15.12 -14.52
N PHE A 209 -8.19 14.35 -13.53
CA PHE A 209 -8.51 14.83 -12.19
C PHE A 209 -7.29 15.44 -11.48
N LEU A 210 -6.15 14.74 -11.48
CA LEU A 210 -4.93 15.22 -10.83
C LEU A 210 -4.37 16.50 -11.48
N LEU A 211 -4.55 16.68 -12.79
CA LEU A 211 -4.17 17.92 -13.48
C LEU A 211 -5.06 19.11 -13.11
N GLN A 212 -6.32 18.87 -12.75
CA GLN A 212 -7.25 19.92 -12.34
C GLN A 212 -7.02 20.36 -10.88
N THR A 213 -6.56 19.47 -10.02
CA THR A 213 -6.34 19.74 -8.59
C THR A 213 -4.97 20.38 -8.29
N GLN A 214 -4.10 20.52 -9.30
CA GLN A 214 -2.80 21.22 -9.19
C GLN A 214 -2.86 22.67 -9.64
N ARG A 215 -4.04 23.17 -9.97
CA ARG A 215 -4.31 24.59 -10.27
C ARG A 215 -4.92 25.28 -9.06
#